data_2fa1c87a777ac462b3e83eede4b4133c
#
_entry.id   2fa1c87a777ac462b3e83eede4b4133c
#
_cell.length_a   1.000
_cell.length_b   1.000
_cell.length_c   1.000
_cell.angle_alpha   90.00
_cell.angle_beta   90.00
_cell.angle_gamma   90.00
#
_symmetry.space_group_name_H-M   'P 1'
#
loop_
_entity.id
_entity.type
_entity.pdbx_description
1 polymer ?
#
loop_
_entity_poly.entity_id
_entity_poly.type
_entity_poly.pdbx_seq_one_letter_code
_entity_poly.pdbx_strand_id
1 'polypeptide(L)'
;TDGSLQQSCDHWVHDLMGRGASGRLISIDPKDGQARELARGLEYAFGACPMNGDVLVSESWRHRLIAIGNGRPRPVLTRLPVYPSRLVPATGGGFWLTAFTARTQLVEFVLRENAFRRRMMKEIAPEHWIAPRLRSGKSYLEPMQGAHLRTMGVLKPWAPPRSYGLVVRLSAAGQPAYSLHSRVDGINHGVVAAAEFGDALYLLAKGPGRLLRI
;
A
#
# COMPACT_ATOMS: atom_id res chain seq x y z
N THR A 1 -3.19 4.75 -13.22
CA THR A 1 -3.78 5.23 -11.94
C THR A 1 -3.05 6.44 -11.43
N ASP A 2 -3.80 7.40 -10.89
CA ASP A 2 -3.27 8.43 -10.01
C ASP A 2 -3.67 8.07 -8.57
N GLY A 3 -2.70 7.91 -7.68
CA GLY A 3 -2.96 7.63 -6.27
C GLY A 3 -3.56 8.86 -5.58
N SER A 4 -3.01 10.03 -5.85
CA SER A 4 -3.48 11.32 -5.36
C SER A 4 -3.28 12.39 -6.41
N LEU A 5 -4.20 13.34 -6.49
CA LEU A 5 -4.04 14.57 -7.28
C LEU A 5 -3.45 15.72 -6.45
N GLN A 6 -3.32 15.55 -5.14
CA GLN A 6 -2.88 16.58 -4.20
C GLN A 6 -1.46 16.35 -3.69
N GLN A 7 -1.00 15.10 -3.69
CA GLN A 7 0.30 14.70 -3.16
C GLN A 7 1.08 13.92 -4.21
N SER A 8 2.39 14.16 -4.29
CA SER A 8 3.28 13.33 -5.09
C SER A 8 3.42 11.93 -4.49
N CYS A 9 3.89 10.98 -5.27
CA CYS A 9 4.08 9.60 -4.82
C CYS A 9 5.08 9.46 -3.65
N ASP A 10 5.99 10.41 -3.48
CA ASP A 10 6.93 10.41 -2.35
C ASP A 10 6.30 10.98 -1.08
N HIS A 11 5.21 11.73 -1.21
CA HIS A 11 4.41 12.28 -0.11
C HIS A 11 3.15 11.44 0.20
N TRP A 12 3.15 10.17 -0.14
CA TRP A 12 2.01 9.27 0.09
C TRP A 12 1.54 9.22 1.56
N VAL A 13 2.49 9.37 2.51
CA VAL A 13 2.15 9.44 3.93
C VAL A 13 1.31 10.68 4.26
N HIS A 14 1.57 11.82 3.61
CA HIS A 14 0.76 13.04 3.79
C HIS A 14 -0.65 12.81 3.25
N ASP A 15 -0.80 12.13 2.12
CA ASP A 15 -2.10 11.79 1.56
C ASP A 15 -2.88 10.87 2.49
N LEU A 16 -2.25 9.79 3.00
CA LEU A 16 -2.87 8.89 3.97
C LEU A 16 -3.31 9.64 5.24
N MET A 17 -2.39 10.38 5.86
CA MET A 17 -2.69 11.10 7.11
C MET A 17 -3.66 12.26 6.89
N GLY A 18 -3.70 12.84 5.69
CA GLY A 18 -4.71 13.79 5.25
C GLY A 18 -6.08 13.17 4.96
N ARG A 19 -6.16 11.81 4.86
CA ARG A 19 -7.32 11.06 4.39
C ARG A 19 -7.70 11.46 2.96
N GLY A 20 -6.68 11.46 2.08
CA GLY A 20 -6.86 11.78 0.67
C GLY A 20 -7.81 10.81 -0.03
N ALA A 21 -8.65 11.36 -0.89
CA ALA A 21 -9.61 10.63 -1.71
C ALA A 21 -9.70 11.26 -3.11
N SER A 22 -8.57 11.69 -3.65
CA SER A 22 -8.48 12.34 -4.97
C SER A 22 -7.94 11.41 -6.06
N GLY A 23 -7.70 10.15 -5.74
CA GLY A 23 -7.21 9.17 -6.70
C GLY A 23 -8.19 8.90 -7.84
N ARG A 24 -7.69 8.48 -8.98
CA ARG A 24 -8.49 8.17 -10.17
C ARG A 24 -7.89 7.06 -11.03
N LEU A 25 -8.75 6.44 -11.81
CA LEU A 25 -8.40 5.52 -12.88
C LEU A 25 -8.63 6.19 -14.23
N ILE A 26 -7.63 6.15 -15.10
CA ILE A 26 -7.66 6.73 -16.44
C ILE A 26 -7.31 5.64 -17.45
N SER A 27 -8.06 5.56 -18.52
CA SER A 27 -7.71 4.85 -19.74
C SER A 27 -7.11 5.82 -20.74
N ILE A 28 -6.05 5.43 -21.43
CA ILE A 28 -5.40 6.21 -22.46
C ILE A 28 -5.38 5.35 -23.73
N ASP A 29 -5.91 5.87 -24.83
CA ASP A 29 -5.76 5.22 -26.14
C ASP A 29 -4.33 5.44 -26.63
N PRO A 30 -3.55 4.35 -26.89
CA PRO A 30 -2.17 4.49 -27.35
C PRO A 30 -2.03 5.04 -28.77
N LYS A 31 -3.11 5.09 -29.56
CA LYS A 31 -3.08 5.56 -30.97
C LYS A 31 -3.13 7.07 -31.08
N ASP A 32 -3.94 7.70 -30.27
CA ASP A 32 -4.20 9.15 -30.37
C ASP A 32 -3.92 9.89 -29.04
N GLY A 33 -3.57 9.16 -27.99
CA GLY A 33 -3.29 9.71 -26.67
C GLY A 33 -4.53 10.21 -25.93
N GLN A 34 -5.75 9.97 -26.46
CA GLN A 34 -6.96 10.39 -25.77
C GLN A 34 -7.10 9.72 -24.41
N ALA A 35 -7.31 10.54 -23.39
CA ALA A 35 -7.49 10.09 -22.01
C ALA A 35 -8.96 10.13 -21.61
N ARG A 36 -9.46 9.02 -21.06
CA ARG A 36 -10.80 8.92 -20.50
C ARG A 36 -10.72 8.53 -19.03
N GLU A 37 -11.30 9.33 -18.16
CA GLU A 37 -11.44 8.99 -16.76
C GLU A 37 -12.52 7.91 -16.59
N LEU A 38 -12.14 6.78 -15.98
CA LEU A 38 -13.03 5.65 -15.71
C LEU A 38 -13.61 5.70 -14.30
N ALA A 39 -12.86 6.25 -13.33
CA ALA A 39 -13.30 6.45 -11.95
C ALA A 39 -12.50 7.56 -11.27
N ARG A 40 -13.13 8.22 -10.29
CA ARG A 40 -12.56 9.27 -9.44
C ARG A 40 -12.96 9.09 -7.98
N GLY A 41 -12.33 9.87 -7.12
CA GLY A 41 -12.63 9.84 -5.68
C GLY A 41 -12.12 8.57 -5.01
N LEU A 42 -11.10 7.93 -5.58
CA LEU A 42 -10.48 6.74 -5.03
C LEU A 42 -9.51 7.14 -3.90
N GLU A 43 -9.55 6.35 -2.82
CA GLU A 43 -8.64 6.56 -1.70
C GLU A 43 -7.30 5.85 -1.98
N TYR A 44 -6.46 6.51 -2.78
CA TYR A 44 -5.15 6.07 -3.26
C TYR A 44 -5.21 4.84 -4.18
N ALA A 45 -5.61 5.06 -5.43
CA ALA A 45 -5.56 4.05 -6.47
C ALA A 45 -4.11 3.73 -6.85
N PHE A 46 -3.54 2.65 -6.30
CA PHE A 46 -2.11 2.35 -6.44
C PHE A 46 -1.82 1.54 -7.70
N GLY A 47 -2.52 0.44 -7.91
CA GLY A 47 -2.34 -0.46 -9.02
C GLY A 47 -3.62 -0.74 -9.78
N ALA A 48 -3.50 -1.03 -11.07
CA ALA A 48 -4.60 -1.45 -11.92
C ALA A 48 -4.16 -2.59 -12.83
N CYS A 49 -5.06 -3.53 -13.08
CA CYS A 49 -4.83 -4.68 -13.94
C CYS A 49 -6.14 -5.09 -14.63
N PRO A 50 -6.15 -5.38 -15.94
CA PRO A 50 -7.33 -5.90 -16.63
C PRO A 50 -7.83 -7.21 -15.99
N MET A 51 -9.15 -7.35 -15.83
CA MET A 51 -9.82 -8.52 -15.27
C MET A 51 -11.19 -8.74 -15.91
N ASN A 52 -11.31 -9.71 -16.81
CA ASN A 52 -12.59 -10.15 -17.39
C ASN A 52 -13.48 -9.00 -17.94
N GLY A 53 -12.89 -8.06 -18.68
CA GLY A 53 -13.59 -6.90 -19.24
C GLY A 53 -13.69 -5.69 -18.30
N ASP A 54 -13.42 -5.87 -17.02
CA ASP A 54 -13.26 -4.80 -16.02
C ASP A 54 -11.77 -4.48 -15.80
N VAL A 55 -11.50 -3.47 -14.99
CA VAL A 55 -10.17 -3.16 -14.46
C VAL A 55 -10.18 -3.40 -12.94
N LEU A 56 -9.35 -4.34 -12.48
CA LEU A 56 -9.12 -4.55 -11.06
C LEU A 56 -8.19 -3.48 -10.53
N VAL A 57 -8.59 -2.76 -9.49
CA VAL A 57 -7.85 -1.64 -8.90
C VAL A 57 -7.61 -1.89 -7.43
N SER A 58 -6.38 -1.64 -6.96
CA SER A 58 -6.07 -1.60 -5.54
C SER A 58 -6.33 -0.19 -4.99
N GLU A 59 -7.18 -0.09 -3.99
CA GLU A 59 -7.49 1.13 -3.25
C GLU A 59 -6.85 1.04 -1.87
N SER A 60 -5.65 1.63 -1.75
CA SER A 60 -4.73 1.35 -0.63
C SER A 60 -5.28 1.79 0.72
N TRP A 61 -5.86 3.01 0.83
CA TRP A 61 -6.36 3.52 2.09
C TRP A 61 -7.67 2.87 2.54
N ARG A 62 -8.37 2.21 1.62
CA ARG A 62 -9.55 1.38 1.92
C ARG A 62 -9.24 -0.10 2.11
N HIS A 63 -7.97 -0.49 1.99
CA HIS A 63 -7.54 -1.88 2.18
C HIS A 63 -8.39 -2.86 1.37
N ARG A 64 -8.58 -2.55 0.07
CA ARG A 64 -9.46 -3.35 -0.78
C ARG A 64 -9.01 -3.40 -2.23
N LEU A 65 -9.57 -4.37 -2.94
CA LEU A 65 -9.58 -4.44 -4.39
C LEU A 65 -11.00 -4.21 -4.88
N ILE A 66 -11.15 -3.42 -5.92
CA ILE A 66 -12.40 -3.15 -6.59
C ILE A 66 -12.26 -3.43 -8.08
N ALA A 67 -13.33 -3.89 -8.72
CA ALA A 67 -13.43 -3.99 -10.17
C ALA A 67 -14.21 -2.79 -10.70
N ILE A 68 -13.66 -2.12 -11.71
CA ILE A 68 -14.24 -0.96 -12.38
C ILE A 68 -14.44 -1.31 -13.85
N GLY A 69 -15.69 -1.28 -14.27
CA GLY A 69 -16.13 -1.52 -15.66
C GLY A 69 -17.13 -0.46 -16.10
N ASN A 70 -18.10 -0.85 -16.92
CA ASN A 70 -19.14 0.07 -17.42
C ASN A 70 -20.21 0.43 -16.37
N GLY A 71 -20.18 -0.17 -15.19
CA GLY A 71 -21.09 0.07 -14.08
C GLY A 71 -20.45 0.76 -12.90
N ARG A 72 -21.13 0.68 -11.73
CA ARG A 72 -20.57 1.16 -10.47
C ARG A 72 -19.39 0.26 -10.03
N PRO A 73 -18.35 0.83 -9.41
CA PRO A 73 -17.27 0.04 -8.82
C PRO A 73 -17.83 -1.03 -7.85
N ARG A 74 -17.40 -2.28 -8.03
CA ARG A 74 -17.82 -3.40 -7.17
C ARG A 74 -16.64 -3.93 -6.36
N PRO A 75 -16.82 -4.28 -5.09
CA PRO A 75 -15.77 -4.87 -4.29
C PRO A 75 -15.46 -6.29 -4.78
N VAL A 76 -14.16 -6.62 -4.84
CA VAL A 76 -13.64 -7.97 -5.15
C VAL A 76 -13.03 -8.59 -3.90
N LEU A 77 -12.21 -7.84 -3.19
CA LEU A 77 -11.58 -8.26 -1.94
C LEU A 77 -11.54 -7.07 -0.99
N THR A 78 -12.02 -7.25 0.22
CA THR A 78 -12.13 -6.17 1.21
C THR A 78 -11.47 -6.54 2.53
N ARG A 79 -11.23 -5.52 3.36
CA ARG A 79 -10.67 -5.69 4.71
C ARG A 79 -9.30 -6.39 4.70
N LEU A 80 -8.48 -6.11 3.71
CA LEU A 80 -7.12 -6.61 3.68
C LEU A 80 -6.38 -6.18 4.96
N PRO A 81 -5.59 -7.06 5.58
CA PRO A 81 -4.79 -6.71 6.76
C PRO A 81 -3.54 -5.88 6.41
N VAL A 82 -3.49 -5.36 5.20
CA VAL A 82 -2.35 -4.67 4.60
C VAL A 82 -2.81 -3.46 3.77
N TYR A 83 -1.85 -2.65 3.38
CA TYR A 83 -2.00 -1.61 2.36
C TYR A 83 -1.61 -2.20 0.99
N PRO A 84 -2.57 -2.52 0.12
CA PRO A 84 -2.28 -3.07 -1.19
C PRO A 84 -1.58 -2.06 -2.09
N SER A 85 -0.65 -2.53 -2.90
CA SER A 85 0.06 -1.73 -3.90
C SER A 85 -0.26 -2.19 -5.32
N ARG A 86 0.74 -2.58 -6.13
CA ARG A 86 0.51 -2.94 -7.52
C ARG A 86 -0.12 -4.31 -7.69
N LEU A 87 -0.85 -4.41 -8.79
CA LEU A 87 -1.41 -5.63 -9.33
C LEU A 87 -0.77 -5.89 -10.69
N VAL A 88 -0.36 -7.13 -10.94
CA VAL A 88 0.12 -7.56 -12.25
C VAL A 88 -0.49 -8.91 -12.61
N PRO A 89 -0.69 -9.20 -13.91
CA PRO A 89 -1.12 -10.54 -14.33
C PRO A 89 -0.11 -11.58 -13.88
N ALA A 90 -0.58 -12.78 -13.62
CA ALA A 90 0.27 -13.92 -13.27
C ALA A 90 0.17 -15.00 -14.35
N THR A 91 1.27 -15.69 -14.62
CA THR A 91 1.33 -16.83 -15.53
C THR A 91 0.33 -17.91 -15.07
N GLY A 92 -0.38 -18.51 -16.01
CA GLY A 92 -1.45 -19.45 -15.70
C GLY A 92 -2.75 -18.83 -15.23
N GLY A 93 -2.91 -17.48 -15.34
CA GLY A 93 -4.13 -16.74 -14.99
C GLY A 93 -4.12 -16.21 -13.56
N GLY A 94 -5.03 -15.27 -13.26
CA GLY A 94 -5.07 -14.55 -11.98
C GLY A 94 -4.01 -13.47 -11.89
N PHE A 95 -3.62 -13.09 -10.64
CA PHE A 95 -2.84 -11.88 -10.40
C PHE A 95 -1.83 -12.05 -9.28
N TRP A 96 -0.76 -11.26 -9.33
CA TRP A 96 0.07 -10.95 -8.17
C TRP A 96 -0.34 -9.61 -7.59
N LEU A 97 -0.67 -9.60 -6.32
CA LEU A 97 -0.90 -8.40 -5.54
C LEU A 97 0.28 -8.18 -4.61
N THR A 98 0.91 -7.02 -4.69
CA THR A 98 1.91 -6.60 -3.70
C THR A 98 1.27 -5.74 -2.63
N ALA A 99 1.86 -5.77 -1.42
CA ALA A 99 1.44 -4.92 -0.31
C ALA A 99 2.69 -4.32 0.36
N PHE A 100 2.67 -3.01 0.54
CA PHE A 100 3.87 -2.28 0.96
C PHE A 100 4.02 -2.18 2.48
N THR A 101 2.93 -2.35 3.25
CA THR A 101 2.99 -2.41 4.71
C THR A 101 1.75 -3.09 5.29
N ALA A 102 1.84 -3.54 6.54
CA ALA A 102 0.72 -4.09 7.28
C ALA A 102 -0.11 -2.98 7.94
N ARG A 103 -1.40 -3.24 8.13
CA ARG A 103 -2.25 -2.43 9.02
C ARG A 103 -1.84 -2.66 10.46
N THR A 104 -1.75 -1.60 11.23
CA THR A 104 -1.50 -1.67 12.67
C THR A 104 -2.63 -0.99 13.42
N GLN A 105 -3.03 -1.51 14.56
CA GLN A 105 -4.10 -0.94 15.38
C GLN A 105 -3.82 0.52 15.76
N LEU A 106 -2.57 0.85 16.04
CA LEU A 106 -2.19 2.20 16.42
C LEU A 106 -2.37 3.20 15.28
N VAL A 107 -1.95 2.87 14.05
CA VAL A 107 -2.16 3.73 12.87
C VAL A 107 -3.65 3.89 12.58
N GLU A 108 -4.41 2.80 12.61
CA GLU A 108 -5.86 2.82 12.41
C GLU A 108 -6.57 3.68 13.47
N PHE A 109 -6.11 3.63 14.72
CA PHE A 109 -6.61 4.50 15.78
C PHE A 109 -6.32 5.98 15.46
N VAL A 110 -5.07 6.33 15.15
CA VAL A 110 -4.68 7.71 14.83
C VAL A 110 -5.46 8.24 13.62
N LEU A 111 -5.70 7.42 12.60
CA LEU A 111 -6.49 7.81 11.43
C LEU A 111 -7.94 8.18 11.78
N ARG A 112 -8.50 7.65 12.88
CA ARG A 112 -9.85 7.97 13.37
C ARG A 112 -9.88 9.21 14.27
N GLU A 113 -8.80 9.45 15.01
CA GLU A 113 -8.67 10.56 15.97
C GLU A 113 -8.34 11.88 15.25
N ASN A 114 -9.34 12.52 14.67
CA ASN A 114 -9.16 13.67 13.80
C ASN A 114 -8.41 14.84 14.46
N ALA A 115 -8.72 15.16 15.70
CA ALA A 115 -8.07 16.26 16.42
C ALA A 115 -6.58 15.97 16.65
N PHE A 116 -6.28 14.79 17.18
CA PHE A 116 -4.91 14.33 17.43
C PHE A 116 -4.10 14.27 16.11
N ARG A 117 -4.65 13.64 15.08
CA ARG A 117 -3.99 13.49 13.78
C ARG A 117 -3.61 14.84 13.17
N ARG A 118 -4.55 15.79 13.11
CA ARG A 118 -4.31 17.14 12.57
C ARG A 118 -3.26 17.90 13.38
N ARG A 119 -3.31 17.78 14.71
CA ARG A 119 -2.31 18.37 15.58
C ARG A 119 -0.92 17.77 15.35
N MET A 120 -0.81 16.43 15.27
CA MET A 120 0.43 15.74 14.94
C MET A 120 0.99 16.22 13.60
N MET A 121 0.16 16.28 12.55
CA MET A 121 0.59 16.75 11.23
C MET A 121 1.08 18.21 11.22
N LYS A 122 0.55 19.05 12.11
CA LYS A 122 0.92 20.46 12.22
C LYS A 122 2.20 20.69 13.06
N GLU A 123 2.37 19.92 14.13
CA GLU A 123 3.37 20.21 15.17
C GLU A 123 4.59 19.28 15.13
N ILE A 124 4.47 18.12 14.48
CA ILE A 124 5.50 17.08 14.47
C ILE A 124 6.05 16.91 13.04
N ALA A 125 7.35 16.75 12.91
CA ALA A 125 7.98 16.46 11.64
C ALA A 125 7.51 15.11 11.06
N PRO A 126 7.27 14.97 9.74
CA PRO A 126 6.66 13.79 9.13
C PRO A 126 7.38 12.46 9.44
N GLU A 127 8.70 12.49 9.61
CA GLU A 127 9.49 11.31 9.97
C GLU A 127 9.16 10.78 11.38
N HIS A 128 8.50 11.56 12.21
CA HIS A 128 8.09 11.18 13.57
C HIS A 128 6.59 10.90 13.70
N TRP A 129 5.83 11.00 12.63
CA TRP A 129 4.40 10.70 12.68
C TRP A 129 4.14 9.24 13.00
N ILE A 130 3.04 9.00 13.69
CA ILE A 130 2.45 7.67 13.84
C ILE A 130 1.79 7.29 12.50
N ALA A 131 2.59 6.76 11.60
CA ALA A 131 2.20 6.43 10.23
C ALA A 131 2.93 5.18 9.75
N PRO A 132 2.41 4.48 8.74
CA PRO A 132 3.09 3.32 8.17
C PRO A 132 4.46 3.67 7.60
N ARG A 133 5.37 2.69 7.58
CA ARG A 133 6.74 2.82 7.05
C ARG A 133 7.03 1.74 6.03
N LEU A 134 7.88 2.05 5.05
CA LEU A 134 8.31 1.08 4.02
C LEU A 134 9.46 0.21 4.50
N ARG A 135 10.16 0.60 5.55
CA ARG A 135 11.23 -0.18 6.18
C ARG A 135 11.14 -0.07 7.69
N SER A 136 11.54 -1.09 8.40
CA SER A 136 11.87 -1.03 9.82
C SER A 136 13.18 -0.26 9.98
N GLY A 137 13.54 0.12 11.21
CA GLY A 137 14.81 0.74 11.52
C GLY A 137 16.02 -0.14 11.18
N LYS A 138 17.20 0.29 11.57
CA LYS A 138 18.46 -0.43 11.28
C LYS A 138 18.64 -1.67 12.14
N SER A 139 18.04 -1.70 13.32
CA SER A 139 18.13 -2.80 14.26
C SER A 139 16.75 -3.28 14.71
N TYR A 140 16.60 -4.57 14.86
CA TYR A 140 15.42 -5.17 15.45
C TYR A 140 15.20 -4.77 16.92
N LEU A 141 16.27 -4.37 17.59
CA LEU A 141 16.26 -3.90 18.98
C LEU A 141 15.80 -2.44 19.13
N GLU A 142 15.64 -1.71 18.01
CA GLU A 142 15.10 -0.35 18.06
C GLU A 142 13.67 -0.36 18.61
N PRO A 143 13.31 0.64 19.44
CA PRO A 143 11.97 0.73 20.01
C PRO A 143 10.92 0.86 18.89
N MET A 144 9.85 0.09 19.02
CA MET A 144 8.76 0.05 18.09
C MET A 144 7.61 0.94 18.54
N GLN A 145 6.87 1.46 17.58
CA GLN A 145 5.62 2.17 17.83
C GLN A 145 4.64 1.26 18.59
N GLY A 146 4.08 1.76 19.70
CA GLY A 146 3.26 0.95 20.61
C GLY A 146 4.02 0.21 21.71
N ALA A 147 5.35 0.08 21.61
CA ALA A 147 6.18 -0.36 22.71
C ALA A 147 6.52 0.87 23.58
N HIS A 148 6.25 0.79 24.87
CA HIS A 148 6.50 1.76 25.93
C HIS A 148 6.93 3.19 25.54
N LEU A 149 6.06 4.17 25.79
CA LEU A 149 6.37 5.60 25.65
C LEU A 149 7.51 6.05 26.61
N ARG A 150 7.77 5.30 27.67
CA ARG A 150 8.88 5.53 28.59
C ARG A 150 9.69 4.27 28.80
N THR A 151 11.00 4.38 28.78
CA THR A 151 11.92 3.35 29.21
C THR A 151 12.87 3.98 30.22
N MET A 152 12.96 3.42 31.44
CA MET A 152 13.80 3.94 32.53
C MET A 152 13.57 5.44 32.82
N GLY A 153 12.33 5.88 32.78
CA GLY A 153 11.96 7.28 33.01
C GLY A 153 12.18 8.23 31.84
N VAL A 154 12.87 7.83 30.79
CA VAL A 154 13.12 8.65 29.61
C VAL A 154 11.98 8.51 28.62
N LEU A 155 11.40 9.64 28.23
CA LEU A 155 10.38 9.69 27.18
C LEU A 155 11.05 9.42 25.82
N LYS A 156 10.57 8.41 25.11
CA LYS A 156 11.05 8.16 23.74
C LYS A 156 10.44 9.20 22.80
N PRO A 157 11.25 9.89 22.00
CA PRO A 157 10.74 10.93 21.10
C PRO A 157 9.85 10.34 19.99
N TRP A 158 10.14 9.13 19.57
CA TRP A 158 9.36 8.40 18.58
C TRP A 158 9.68 6.90 18.60
N ALA A 159 8.78 6.10 18.07
CA ALA A 159 8.99 4.69 17.83
C ALA A 159 8.33 4.33 16.48
N PRO A 160 9.07 4.02 15.41
CA PRO A 160 8.49 3.75 14.11
C PRO A 160 7.65 2.48 14.13
N PRO A 161 6.57 2.40 13.38
CA PRO A 161 5.86 1.14 13.17
C PRO A 161 6.77 0.17 12.42
N ARG A 162 6.60 -1.11 12.65
CA ARG A 162 7.25 -2.11 11.82
C ARG A 162 6.71 -2.05 10.42
N SER A 163 7.60 -2.10 9.45
CA SER A 163 7.24 -2.34 8.06
C SER A 163 6.98 -3.83 7.83
N TYR A 164 6.46 -4.14 6.66
CA TYR A 164 6.16 -5.51 6.26
C TYR A 164 6.37 -5.67 4.75
N GLY A 165 6.60 -6.90 4.30
CA GLY A 165 6.66 -7.23 2.89
C GLY A 165 5.74 -8.41 2.62
N LEU A 166 4.78 -8.22 1.72
CA LEU A 166 3.80 -9.23 1.36
C LEU A 166 3.53 -9.22 -0.13
N VAL A 167 3.46 -10.41 -0.69
CA VAL A 167 2.97 -10.66 -2.05
C VAL A 167 1.92 -11.74 -1.97
N VAL A 168 0.78 -11.53 -2.61
CA VAL A 168 -0.35 -12.46 -2.61
C VAL A 168 -0.61 -12.93 -4.03
N ARG A 169 -0.68 -14.24 -4.23
CA ARG A 169 -1.18 -14.85 -5.44
C ARG A 169 -2.69 -14.86 -5.38
N LEU A 170 -3.33 -14.22 -6.35
CA LEU A 170 -4.78 -14.20 -6.49
C LEU A 170 -5.22 -15.08 -7.65
N SER A 171 -6.36 -15.73 -7.52
CA SER A 171 -7.04 -16.42 -8.60
C SER A 171 -7.57 -15.45 -9.66
N ALA A 172 -8.06 -15.95 -10.78
CA ALA A 172 -8.72 -15.14 -11.82
C ALA A 172 -9.97 -14.40 -11.30
N ALA A 173 -10.60 -14.90 -10.24
CA ALA A 173 -11.71 -14.23 -9.54
C ALA A 173 -11.24 -13.19 -8.50
N GLY A 174 -9.93 -12.97 -8.35
CA GLY A 174 -9.37 -12.02 -7.38
C GLY A 174 -9.34 -12.54 -5.94
N GLN A 175 -9.52 -13.85 -5.72
CA GLN A 175 -9.46 -14.45 -4.38
C GLN A 175 -8.05 -14.92 -4.05
N PRO A 176 -7.59 -14.77 -2.79
CA PRO A 176 -6.27 -15.24 -2.38
C PRO A 176 -6.12 -16.75 -2.54
N ALA A 177 -5.03 -17.18 -3.16
CA ALA A 177 -4.64 -18.59 -3.28
C ALA A 177 -3.52 -18.93 -2.28
N TYR A 178 -2.48 -18.13 -2.25
CA TYR A 178 -1.37 -18.22 -1.28
C TYR A 178 -0.65 -16.88 -1.19
N SER A 179 0.29 -16.77 -0.26
CA SER A 179 1.07 -15.55 -0.04
C SER A 179 2.53 -15.84 0.29
N LEU A 180 3.39 -14.90 -0.07
CA LEU A 180 4.81 -14.88 0.23
C LEU A 180 5.07 -13.72 1.18
N HIS A 181 5.74 -14.01 2.29
CA HIS A 181 5.96 -13.04 3.37
C HIS A 181 7.44 -12.75 3.56
N SER A 182 7.80 -11.49 3.71
CA SER A 182 9.05 -11.13 4.34
C SER A 182 8.94 -11.35 5.85
N ARG A 183 10.01 -11.86 6.48
CA ARG A 183 10.03 -12.04 7.94
C ARG A 183 9.96 -10.69 8.63
N VAL A 184 9.32 -10.65 9.80
CA VAL A 184 9.15 -9.41 10.59
C VAL A 184 10.50 -8.83 11.02
N ASP A 185 11.49 -9.68 11.28
CA ASP A 185 12.88 -9.33 11.58
C ASP A 185 13.75 -9.17 10.33
N GLY A 186 13.16 -9.32 9.14
CA GLY A 186 13.83 -9.20 7.85
C GLY A 186 13.91 -7.75 7.38
N ILE A 187 14.55 -7.58 6.24
CA ILE A 187 14.80 -6.27 5.61
C ILE A 187 14.07 -6.08 4.29
N ASN A 188 13.50 -7.13 3.70
CA ASN A 188 12.85 -7.08 2.39
C ASN A 188 11.39 -6.63 2.51
N HIS A 189 11.20 -5.39 3.00
CA HIS A 189 9.91 -4.79 3.28
C HIS A 189 9.54 -3.72 2.26
N GLY A 190 8.29 -3.24 2.31
CA GLY A 190 7.82 -2.21 1.41
C GLY A 190 7.75 -2.72 -0.04
N VAL A 191 7.20 -3.92 -0.25
CA VAL A 191 7.08 -4.49 -1.61
C VAL A 191 6.00 -3.74 -2.38
N VAL A 192 6.42 -3.10 -3.47
CA VAL A 192 5.56 -2.20 -4.25
C VAL A 192 5.29 -2.65 -5.67
N ALA A 193 6.05 -3.62 -6.18
CA ALA A 193 5.83 -4.17 -7.52
C ALA A 193 6.27 -5.63 -7.58
N ALA A 194 5.66 -6.37 -8.51
CA ALA A 194 6.02 -7.72 -8.88
C ALA A 194 6.03 -7.84 -10.42
N ALA A 195 6.81 -8.76 -10.96
CA ALA A 195 6.80 -9.15 -12.36
C ALA A 195 7.29 -10.59 -12.49
N GLU A 196 6.61 -11.39 -13.28
CA GLU A 196 7.13 -12.70 -13.71
C GLU A 196 7.97 -12.54 -14.97
N PHE A 197 9.13 -13.19 -15.00
CA PHE A 197 9.98 -13.27 -16.16
C PHE A 197 10.71 -14.62 -16.17
N GLY A 198 10.55 -15.37 -17.23
CA GLY A 198 11.00 -16.75 -17.30
C GLY A 198 10.29 -17.60 -16.24
N ASP A 199 11.06 -18.32 -15.44
CA ASP A 199 10.63 -19.19 -14.35
C ASP A 199 10.65 -18.53 -12.97
N ALA A 200 10.91 -17.22 -12.91
CA ALA A 200 11.13 -16.49 -11.67
C ALA A 200 10.12 -15.34 -11.47
N LEU A 201 9.82 -15.09 -10.20
CA LEU A 201 9.08 -13.90 -9.75
C LEU A 201 10.08 -12.85 -9.24
N TYR A 202 10.03 -11.67 -9.82
CA TYR A 202 10.82 -10.53 -9.40
C TYR A 202 9.98 -9.57 -8.57
N LEU A 203 10.51 -9.14 -7.43
CA LEU A 203 9.83 -8.26 -6.49
C LEU A 203 10.67 -7.02 -6.20
N LEU A 204 10.04 -5.84 -6.25
CA LEU A 204 10.68 -4.59 -5.84
C LEU A 204 10.35 -4.28 -4.39
N ALA A 205 11.33 -4.44 -3.51
CA ALA A 205 11.28 -4.02 -2.11
C ALA A 205 11.80 -2.58 -1.98
N LYS A 206 10.91 -1.59 -2.02
CA LYS A 206 11.24 -0.16 -1.98
C LYS A 206 11.89 0.24 -0.65
N GLY A 207 11.52 -0.41 0.45
CA GLY A 207 12.08 -0.11 1.77
C GLY A 207 13.61 -0.17 1.78
N PRO A 208 14.24 -1.30 1.46
CA PRO A 208 15.69 -1.42 1.37
C PRO A 208 16.27 -1.02 0.01
N GLY A 209 15.44 -0.68 -1.00
CA GLY A 209 15.91 -0.39 -2.36
C GLY A 209 16.46 -1.63 -3.08
N ARG A 210 15.77 -2.77 -3.01
CA ARG A 210 16.24 -4.06 -3.56
C ARG A 210 15.28 -4.65 -4.57
N LEU A 211 15.86 -5.30 -5.58
CA LEU A 211 15.16 -6.24 -6.45
C LEU A 211 15.44 -7.65 -5.94
N LEU A 212 14.38 -8.40 -5.68
CA LEU A 212 14.44 -9.80 -5.24
C LEU A 212 14.05 -10.69 -6.40
N ARG A 213 14.68 -11.85 -6.52
CA ARG A 213 14.29 -12.96 -7.39
C ARG A 213 13.88 -14.14 -6.51
N ILE A 214 12.71 -14.72 -6.81
CA ILE A 214 12.15 -15.90 -6.13
C ILE A 214 11.91 -16.99 -7.17
#